data_6278502c2169f5266de87d6d76d4e6c0
#
_entry.id   6278502c2169f5266de87d6d76d4e6c0
#
_cell.length_a   1.000
_cell.length_b   1.000
_cell.length_c   1.000
_cell.angle_alpha   90.00
_cell.angle_beta   90.00
_cell.angle_gamma   90.00
#
_symmetry.space_group_name_H-M   'P 1'
#
loop_
_entity.id
_entity.type
_entity.pdbx_description
1 polymer ?
#
loop_
_entity_poly.entity_id
_entity_poly.type
_entity_poly.pdbx_seq_one_letter_code
_entity_poly.pdbx_strand_id
1 'polypeptide(L)'
;METTPLAPNSPYSASKASADMLVRAYHETYGMPTLNTRCSNNYGPYQYPEKLIPFFISQLLKGEKVPVYGDGLNVRDWLYVYDHCSAIDTVLHKGKIGEIYNIGGHNEKTNMEITHLILDAMGKDESSIKYVQDRLGHDKRYAICNDKIQSELGWEPSLTFEEGIKITIDWYLNNQEWMKKVDAKRQRGVEA
;
A
#
# COMPACT_ATOMS: atom_id res chain seq x y z
N MET A 1 -10.02 13.52 0.89
CA MET A 1 -10.24 14.18 2.21
C MET A 1 -11.05 13.24 3.09
N GLU A 2 -10.97 13.39 4.40
CA GLU A 2 -11.71 12.58 5.41
C GLU A 2 -13.22 12.70 5.25
N THR A 3 -13.68 13.86 4.78
CA THR A 3 -15.11 14.17 4.54
C THR A 3 -15.65 13.62 3.21
N THR A 4 -14.79 13.03 2.36
CA THR A 4 -15.23 12.46 1.08
C THR A 4 -16.18 11.29 1.35
N PRO A 5 -17.39 11.27 0.76
CA PRO A 5 -18.32 10.15 0.91
C PRO A 5 -17.72 8.84 0.44
N LEU A 6 -17.95 7.77 1.21
CA LEU A 6 -17.53 6.42 0.81
C LEU A 6 -18.54 5.84 -0.17
N ALA A 7 -18.08 5.48 -1.37
CA ALA A 7 -18.89 4.87 -2.42
C ALA A 7 -18.17 3.61 -2.97
N PRO A 8 -18.14 2.51 -2.21
CA PRO A 8 -17.38 1.32 -2.57
C PRO A 8 -18.00 0.59 -3.77
N ASN A 9 -17.15 0.25 -4.77
CA ASN A 9 -17.56 -0.44 -5.99
C ASN A 9 -17.23 -1.94 -6.01
N SER A 10 -16.66 -2.47 -4.93
CA SER A 10 -16.37 -3.90 -4.81
C SER A 10 -16.76 -4.43 -3.44
N PRO A 11 -17.01 -5.76 -3.29
CA PRO A 11 -17.29 -6.38 -1.99
C PRO A 11 -16.17 -6.13 -0.96
N TYR A 12 -14.92 -6.16 -1.40
CA TYR A 12 -13.78 -5.84 -0.54
C TYR A 12 -13.82 -4.39 -0.05
N SER A 13 -14.00 -3.43 -0.95
CA SER A 13 -14.09 -2.01 -0.59
C SER A 13 -15.30 -1.74 0.33
N ALA A 14 -16.42 -2.43 0.09
CA ALA A 14 -17.61 -2.33 0.94
C ALA A 14 -17.32 -2.85 2.36
N SER A 15 -16.62 -3.97 2.51
CA SER A 15 -16.24 -4.50 3.83
C SER A 15 -15.33 -3.54 4.59
N LYS A 16 -14.39 -2.88 3.90
CA LYS A 16 -13.51 -1.87 4.51
C LYS A 16 -14.28 -0.60 4.93
N ALA A 17 -15.18 -0.12 4.09
CA ALA A 17 -16.06 1.01 4.43
C ALA A 17 -16.97 0.67 5.63
N SER A 18 -17.49 -0.56 5.69
CA SER A 18 -18.29 -1.02 6.83
C SER A 18 -17.50 -1.04 8.14
N ALA A 19 -16.21 -1.40 8.09
CA ALA A 19 -15.34 -1.33 9.27
C ALA A 19 -15.23 0.11 9.82
N ASP A 20 -15.03 1.10 8.94
CA ASP A 20 -15.03 2.53 9.32
C ASP A 20 -16.34 2.93 10.00
N MET A 21 -17.47 2.52 9.42
CA MET A 21 -18.81 2.83 9.96
C MET A 21 -19.05 2.17 11.32
N LEU A 22 -18.57 0.93 11.52
CA LEU A 22 -18.67 0.25 12.81
C LEU A 22 -17.85 0.95 13.88
N VAL A 23 -16.61 1.35 13.58
CA VAL A 23 -15.76 2.11 14.53
C VAL A 23 -16.48 3.39 14.97
N ARG A 24 -17.03 4.15 14.00
CA ARG A 24 -17.83 5.34 14.31
C ARG A 24 -19.06 5.01 15.18
N ALA A 25 -19.81 3.96 14.83
CA ALA A 25 -21.01 3.58 15.57
C ALA A 25 -20.71 3.23 17.04
N TYR A 26 -19.59 2.53 17.31
CA TYR A 26 -19.15 2.23 18.66
C TYR A 26 -18.76 3.49 19.44
N HIS A 27 -18.15 4.46 18.79
CA HIS A 27 -17.85 5.76 19.40
C HIS A 27 -19.14 6.50 19.79
N GLU A 28 -20.04 6.70 18.83
CA GLU A 28 -21.28 7.46 19.03
C GLU A 28 -22.25 6.79 20.03
N THR A 29 -22.34 5.46 20.01
CA THR A 29 -23.32 4.72 20.82
C THR A 29 -22.82 4.49 22.25
N TYR A 30 -21.54 4.16 22.40
CA TYR A 30 -20.99 3.67 23.65
C TYR A 30 -19.92 4.60 24.26
N GLY A 31 -19.61 5.73 23.62
CA GLY A 31 -18.53 6.62 24.03
C GLY A 31 -17.14 5.98 23.98
N MET A 32 -16.97 4.93 23.15
CA MET A 32 -15.67 4.26 23.01
C MET A 32 -14.63 5.26 22.47
N PRO A 33 -13.45 5.40 23.10
CA PRO A 33 -12.41 6.30 22.62
C PRO A 33 -11.73 5.71 21.40
N THR A 34 -12.29 5.96 20.22
CA THR A 34 -11.79 5.46 18.95
C THR A 34 -11.06 6.52 18.15
N LEU A 35 -10.08 6.08 17.38
CA LEU A 35 -9.40 6.82 16.33
C LEU A 35 -9.45 5.97 15.06
N ASN A 36 -9.73 6.57 13.93
CA ASN A 36 -9.76 5.86 12.65
C ASN A 36 -8.70 6.40 11.71
N THR A 37 -7.91 5.51 11.08
CA THR A 37 -6.91 5.89 10.09
C THR A 37 -7.23 5.27 8.74
N ARG A 38 -7.07 6.03 7.66
CA ARG A 38 -7.18 5.57 6.29
C ARG A 38 -5.86 5.81 5.58
N CYS A 39 -5.18 4.75 5.18
CA CYS A 39 -3.87 4.87 4.55
C CYS A 39 -3.91 4.61 3.04
N SER A 40 -2.93 5.17 2.34
CA SER A 40 -2.63 4.84 0.95
C SER A 40 -1.89 3.50 0.82
N ASN A 41 -1.43 3.15 -0.39
CA ASN A 41 -0.74 1.90 -0.63
C ASN A 41 0.60 1.84 0.09
N ASN A 42 0.74 0.92 1.02
CA ASN A 42 2.00 0.73 1.74
C ASN A 42 3.01 -0.06 0.90
N TYR A 43 4.28 0.24 1.09
CA TYR A 43 5.41 -0.52 0.58
C TYR A 43 6.56 -0.47 1.57
N GLY A 44 7.49 -1.44 1.48
CA GLY A 44 8.65 -1.49 2.36
C GLY A 44 9.04 -2.91 2.73
N PRO A 45 9.98 -3.06 3.66
CA PRO A 45 10.38 -4.35 4.22
C PRO A 45 9.22 -5.18 4.77
N TYR A 46 9.33 -6.50 4.71
CA TYR A 46 8.36 -7.46 5.23
C TYR A 46 6.96 -7.44 4.59
N GLN A 47 6.72 -6.68 3.51
CA GLN A 47 5.47 -6.76 2.78
C GLN A 47 5.29 -8.15 2.16
N TYR A 48 4.08 -8.71 2.28
CA TYR A 48 3.79 -10.05 1.79
C TYR A 48 3.99 -10.17 0.26
N PRO A 49 4.67 -11.23 -0.25
CA PRO A 49 5.11 -11.35 -1.64
C PRO A 49 4.01 -11.49 -2.70
N GLU A 50 2.73 -11.36 -2.34
CA GLU A 50 1.62 -11.25 -3.30
C GLU A 50 1.37 -9.80 -3.77
N LYS A 51 1.91 -8.81 -3.04
CA LYS A 51 1.76 -7.39 -3.36
C LYS A 51 2.74 -6.98 -4.46
N LEU A 52 2.37 -5.97 -5.25
CA LEU A 52 3.05 -5.60 -6.51
C LEU A 52 4.58 -5.57 -6.39
N ILE A 53 5.14 -4.75 -5.50
CA ILE A 53 6.59 -4.55 -5.40
C ILE A 53 7.32 -5.84 -5.04
N PRO A 54 7.04 -6.52 -3.91
CA PRO A 54 7.76 -7.75 -3.57
C PRO A 54 7.45 -8.91 -4.53
N PHE A 55 6.26 -8.95 -5.12
CA PHE A 55 5.92 -9.96 -6.11
C PHE A 55 6.78 -9.81 -7.37
N PHE A 56 6.93 -8.58 -7.89
CA PHE A 56 7.75 -8.33 -9.07
C PHE A 56 9.22 -8.65 -8.81
N ILE A 57 9.76 -8.24 -7.66
CA ILE A 57 11.13 -8.60 -7.26
C ILE A 57 11.29 -10.13 -7.21
N SER A 58 10.33 -10.84 -6.59
CA SER A 58 10.37 -12.31 -6.51
C SER A 58 10.32 -12.99 -7.89
N GLN A 59 9.49 -12.51 -8.81
CA GLN A 59 9.41 -13.04 -10.18
C GLN A 59 10.72 -12.82 -10.93
N LEU A 60 11.27 -11.62 -10.88
CA LEU A 60 12.53 -11.29 -11.58
C LEU A 60 13.72 -12.06 -11.03
N LEU A 61 13.77 -12.34 -9.72
CA LEU A 61 14.79 -13.21 -9.11
C LEU A 61 14.70 -14.67 -9.61
N LYS A 62 13.50 -15.13 -9.96
CA LYS A 62 13.26 -16.47 -10.56
C LYS A 62 13.50 -16.50 -12.08
N GLY A 63 13.79 -15.35 -12.70
CA GLY A 63 13.89 -15.23 -14.15
C GLY A 63 12.54 -15.21 -14.87
N GLU A 64 11.45 -15.03 -14.12
CA GLU A 64 10.10 -14.97 -14.63
C GLU A 64 9.70 -13.55 -15.04
N LYS A 65 8.71 -13.43 -15.93
CA LYS A 65 8.16 -12.13 -16.34
C LYS A 65 7.18 -11.59 -15.31
N VAL A 66 7.17 -10.26 -15.15
CA VAL A 66 6.23 -9.57 -14.27
C VAL A 66 4.92 -9.26 -15.01
N PRO A 67 3.75 -9.63 -14.44
CA PRO A 67 2.46 -9.38 -15.05
C PRO A 67 2.01 -7.93 -14.80
N VAL A 68 1.84 -7.16 -15.88
CA VAL A 68 1.24 -5.83 -15.82
C VAL A 68 -0.21 -5.91 -16.28
N TYR A 69 -1.14 -5.48 -15.43
CA TYR A 69 -2.56 -5.47 -15.71
C TYR A 69 -2.95 -4.31 -16.63
N GLY A 70 -3.69 -4.61 -17.71
CA GLY A 70 -4.12 -3.63 -18.70
C GLY A 70 -2.94 -2.91 -19.34
N ASP A 71 -2.97 -1.58 -19.33
CA ASP A 71 -1.90 -0.69 -19.81
C ASP A 71 -0.90 -0.27 -18.70
N GLY A 72 -1.15 -0.68 -17.47
CA GLY A 72 -0.33 -0.31 -16.30
C GLY A 72 -0.44 1.15 -15.87
N LEU A 73 -1.38 1.93 -16.40
CA LEU A 73 -1.52 3.35 -16.12
C LEU A 73 -2.38 3.66 -14.88
N ASN A 74 -2.77 2.64 -14.12
CA ASN A 74 -3.44 2.84 -12.84
C ASN A 74 -2.51 3.54 -11.85
N VAL A 75 -2.99 4.67 -11.31
CA VAL A 75 -2.22 5.51 -10.37
C VAL A 75 -2.51 5.11 -8.94
N ARG A 76 -1.47 5.01 -8.13
CA ARG A 76 -1.55 4.78 -6.68
C ARG A 76 -0.65 5.76 -5.96
N ASP A 77 -1.10 6.21 -4.79
CA ASP A 77 -0.26 6.90 -3.84
C ASP A 77 0.46 5.87 -2.97
N TRP A 78 1.77 6.02 -2.81
CA TRP A 78 2.65 5.05 -2.16
C TRP A 78 3.23 5.62 -0.87
N LEU A 79 3.05 4.88 0.22
CA LEU A 79 3.47 5.24 1.57
C LEU A 79 4.48 4.24 2.10
N TYR A 80 5.66 4.72 2.49
CA TYR A 80 6.66 3.87 3.10
C TYR A 80 6.19 3.32 4.45
N VAL A 81 6.40 2.03 4.71
CA VAL A 81 5.79 1.34 5.87
C VAL A 81 6.18 1.94 7.22
N TYR A 82 7.42 2.41 7.39
CA TYR A 82 7.84 3.03 8.65
C TYR A 82 7.21 4.43 8.84
N ASP A 83 6.97 5.18 7.77
CA ASP A 83 6.21 6.42 7.84
C ASP A 83 4.75 6.14 8.25
N HIS A 84 4.15 5.06 7.72
CA HIS A 84 2.81 4.66 8.16
C HIS A 84 2.80 4.28 9.66
N CYS A 85 3.80 3.53 10.14
CA CYS A 85 3.90 3.21 11.56
C CYS A 85 4.05 4.46 12.43
N SER A 86 4.88 5.43 12.02
CA SER A 86 5.05 6.70 12.74
C SER A 86 3.78 7.55 12.74
N ALA A 87 3.01 7.52 11.63
CA ALA A 87 1.71 8.18 11.57
C ALA A 87 0.70 7.57 12.55
N ILE A 88 0.61 6.23 12.60
CA ILE A 88 -0.27 5.52 13.54
C ILE A 88 0.11 5.88 14.98
N ASP A 89 1.39 5.86 15.33
CA ASP A 89 1.89 6.23 16.64
C ASP A 89 1.53 7.69 16.98
N THR A 90 1.72 8.60 16.03
CA THR A 90 1.35 10.01 16.18
C THR A 90 -0.15 10.18 16.41
N VAL A 91 -0.99 9.51 15.62
CA VAL A 91 -2.46 9.57 15.76
C VAL A 91 -2.89 8.97 17.09
N LEU A 92 -2.29 7.85 17.51
CA LEU A 92 -2.62 7.21 18.80
C LEU A 92 -2.37 8.13 20.00
N HIS A 93 -1.26 8.89 19.98
CA HIS A 93 -0.84 9.72 21.13
C HIS A 93 -1.36 11.17 21.08
N LYS A 94 -1.63 11.70 19.90
CA LYS A 94 -1.99 13.11 19.71
C LYS A 94 -3.32 13.32 19.00
N GLY A 95 -3.88 12.28 18.39
CA GLY A 95 -5.14 12.37 17.65
C GLY A 95 -6.33 12.71 18.55
N LYS A 96 -7.29 13.41 17.99
CA LYS A 96 -8.53 13.76 18.67
C LYS A 96 -9.49 12.58 18.59
N ILE A 97 -9.95 12.10 19.75
CA ILE A 97 -10.89 10.99 19.86
C ILE A 97 -12.15 11.22 19.02
N GLY A 98 -12.62 10.18 18.35
CA GLY A 98 -13.76 10.21 17.42
C GLY A 98 -13.40 10.66 16.00
N GLU A 99 -12.20 11.15 15.76
CA GLU A 99 -11.80 11.68 14.46
C GLU A 99 -11.19 10.61 13.52
N ILE A 100 -11.21 10.96 12.22
CA ILE A 100 -10.59 10.18 11.15
C ILE A 100 -9.37 10.95 10.66
N TYR A 101 -8.26 10.25 10.42
CA TYR A 101 -7.06 10.79 9.83
C TYR A 101 -6.66 10.01 8.58
N ASN A 102 -6.53 10.70 7.46
CA ASN A 102 -5.93 10.15 6.26
C ASN A 102 -4.41 10.16 6.36
N ILE A 103 -3.77 9.09 5.88
CA ILE A 103 -2.32 8.91 5.91
C ILE A 103 -1.87 8.52 4.50
N GLY A 104 -1.35 9.47 3.74
CA GLY A 104 -0.85 9.27 2.37
C GLY A 104 0.64 9.56 2.26
N GLY A 105 1.23 9.12 1.15
CA GLY A 105 2.66 9.30 0.89
C GLY A 105 3.00 10.55 0.09
N HIS A 106 2.02 11.22 -0.51
CA HIS A 106 2.21 12.26 -1.55
C HIS A 106 3.09 11.78 -2.73
N ASN A 107 3.08 10.47 -2.99
CA ASN A 107 3.90 9.79 -3.98
C ASN A 107 3.03 9.05 -4.99
N GLU A 108 2.28 9.81 -5.81
CA GLU A 108 1.48 9.21 -6.88
C GLU A 108 2.37 8.69 -8.01
N LYS A 109 2.26 7.39 -8.31
CA LYS A 109 2.96 6.73 -9.40
C LYS A 109 2.01 5.78 -10.12
N THR A 110 2.20 5.63 -11.41
CA THR A 110 1.56 4.57 -12.19
C THR A 110 2.20 3.22 -11.89
N ASN A 111 1.46 2.13 -12.11
CA ASN A 111 2.03 0.79 -12.00
C ASN A 111 3.20 0.59 -12.97
N MET A 112 3.18 1.23 -14.16
CA MET A 112 4.29 1.18 -15.11
C MET A 112 5.55 1.88 -14.59
N GLU A 113 5.42 3.08 -13.99
CA GLU A 113 6.58 3.76 -13.37
C GLU A 113 7.23 2.89 -12.29
N ILE A 114 6.41 2.25 -11.43
CA ILE A 114 6.92 1.30 -10.43
C ILE A 114 7.62 0.10 -11.10
N THR A 115 7.01 -0.43 -12.16
CA THR A 115 7.58 -1.57 -12.90
C THR A 115 8.94 -1.21 -13.45
N HIS A 116 9.09 -0.09 -14.14
CA HIS A 116 10.36 0.35 -14.70
C HIS A 116 11.42 0.58 -13.61
N LEU A 117 11.07 1.22 -12.50
CA LEU A 117 11.99 1.41 -11.37
C LEU A 117 12.52 0.08 -10.81
N ILE A 118 11.67 -0.94 -10.73
CA ILE A 118 12.09 -2.27 -10.27
C ILE A 118 12.98 -2.96 -11.33
N LEU A 119 12.60 -2.89 -12.61
CA LEU A 119 13.39 -3.47 -13.69
C LEU A 119 14.79 -2.85 -13.73
N ASP A 120 14.88 -1.52 -13.74
CA ASP A 120 16.14 -0.78 -13.77
C ASP A 120 17.04 -1.15 -12.57
N ALA A 121 16.48 -1.18 -11.36
CA ALA A 121 17.22 -1.56 -10.15
C ALA A 121 17.73 -3.01 -10.18
N MET A 122 17.07 -3.90 -10.92
CA MET A 122 17.44 -5.31 -11.05
C MET A 122 18.21 -5.62 -12.36
N GLY A 123 18.59 -4.60 -13.15
CA GLY A 123 19.30 -4.77 -14.42
C GLY A 123 18.49 -5.55 -15.46
N LYS A 124 17.18 -5.35 -15.49
CA LYS A 124 16.22 -5.96 -16.43
C LYS A 124 15.65 -4.91 -17.37
N ASP A 125 15.10 -5.37 -18.50
CA ASP A 125 14.47 -4.55 -19.52
C ASP A 125 12.98 -4.90 -19.72
N GLU A 126 12.31 -4.21 -20.63
CA GLU A 126 10.89 -4.40 -20.95
C GLU A 126 10.54 -5.82 -21.45
N SER A 127 11.51 -6.60 -21.95
CA SER A 127 11.27 -7.99 -22.32
C SER A 127 10.84 -8.86 -21.13
N SER A 128 11.10 -8.38 -19.92
CA SER A 128 10.68 -8.99 -18.65
C SER A 128 9.23 -8.67 -18.29
N ILE A 129 8.52 -7.84 -19.06
CA ILE A 129 7.10 -7.54 -18.84
C ILE A 129 6.21 -8.52 -19.61
N LYS A 130 5.08 -8.91 -18.99
CA LYS A 130 3.98 -9.62 -19.63
C LYS A 130 2.68 -8.88 -19.36
N TYR A 131 2.08 -8.28 -20.38
CA TYR A 131 0.76 -7.66 -20.24
C TYR A 131 -0.31 -8.73 -20.08
N VAL A 132 -1.22 -8.52 -19.13
CA VAL A 132 -2.33 -9.41 -18.82
C VAL A 132 -3.64 -8.63 -18.77
N GLN A 133 -4.77 -9.34 -18.90
CA GLN A 133 -6.09 -8.72 -18.84
C GLN A 133 -6.29 -7.95 -17.51
N ASP A 134 -6.84 -6.76 -17.59
CA ASP A 134 -7.13 -5.96 -16.40
C ASP A 134 -8.26 -6.56 -15.55
N ARG A 135 -8.26 -6.24 -14.28
CA ARG A 135 -9.25 -6.72 -13.32
C ARG A 135 -10.56 -5.95 -13.46
N LEU A 136 -11.68 -6.63 -13.28
CA LEU A 136 -12.98 -5.98 -13.22
C LEU A 136 -13.04 -5.02 -12.01
N GLY A 137 -13.55 -3.81 -12.23
CA GLY A 137 -13.67 -2.79 -11.18
C GLY A 137 -12.32 -2.26 -10.67
N HIS A 138 -11.27 -2.32 -11.49
CA HIS A 138 -9.96 -1.80 -11.11
C HIS A 138 -9.96 -0.28 -11.11
N ASP A 139 -9.74 0.34 -9.95
CA ASP A 139 -9.68 1.80 -9.82
C ASP A 139 -8.54 2.38 -10.65
N LYS A 140 -8.85 3.41 -11.46
CA LYS A 140 -7.85 4.11 -12.27
C LYS A 140 -6.89 4.92 -11.42
N ARG A 141 -7.40 5.61 -10.40
CA ARG A 141 -6.59 6.43 -9.48
C ARG A 141 -7.09 6.31 -8.06
N TYR A 142 -6.16 6.11 -7.14
CA TYR A 142 -6.38 6.12 -5.71
C TYR A 142 -5.29 6.97 -5.04
N ALA A 143 -5.70 8.08 -4.42
CA ALA A 143 -4.82 9.00 -3.71
C ALA A 143 -5.54 9.60 -2.50
N ILE A 144 -4.78 10.02 -1.50
CA ILE A 144 -5.28 10.51 -0.21
C ILE A 144 -4.64 11.87 0.10
N CYS A 145 -5.44 12.77 0.71
CA CYS A 145 -4.97 14.06 1.18
C CYS A 145 -4.56 13.96 2.66
N ASN A 146 -3.37 14.46 3.00
CA ASN A 146 -2.79 14.44 4.35
C ASN A 146 -2.97 15.76 5.12
N ASP A 147 -3.65 16.75 4.57
CA ASP A 147 -3.68 18.11 5.12
C ASP A 147 -4.10 18.14 6.59
N LYS A 148 -5.02 17.28 6.98
CA LYS A 148 -5.52 17.21 8.35
C LYS A 148 -4.46 16.69 9.32
N ILE A 149 -3.85 15.54 9.06
CA ILE A 149 -2.84 14.99 9.95
C ILE A 149 -1.62 15.91 10.03
N GLN A 150 -1.25 16.56 8.93
CA GLN A 150 -0.16 17.51 8.90
C GLN A 150 -0.48 18.76 9.73
N SER A 151 -1.63 19.40 9.51
CA SER A 151 -2.01 20.64 10.19
C SER A 151 -2.32 20.45 11.67
N GLU A 152 -2.98 19.35 12.05
CA GLU A 152 -3.40 19.10 13.42
C GLU A 152 -2.33 18.41 14.28
N LEU A 153 -1.55 17.50 13.69
CA LEU A 153 -0.62 16.64 14.44
C LEU A 153 0.85 16.86 14.08
N GLY A 154 1.14 17.65 13.03
CA GLY A 154 2.49 17.94 12.58
C GLY A 154 3.21 16.75 11.95
N TRP A 155 2.47 15.73 11.49
CA TRP A 155 3.06 14.56 10.85
C TRP A 155 3.11 14.71 9.32
N GLU A 156 4.24 14.31 8.74
CA GLU A 156 4.45 14.18 7.30
C GLU A 156 5.37 13.00 6.98
N PRO A 157 5.32 12.42 5.77
CA PRO A 157 6.25 11.38 5.35
C PRO A 157 7.70 11.85 5.43
N SER A 158 8.59 10.98 5.88
CA SER A 158 10.02 11.30 6.06
C SER A 158 10.88 10.99 4.84
N LEU A 159 10.39 10.13 3.91
CA LEU A 159 11.10 9.70 2.72
C LEU A 159 10.34 10.05 1.44
N THR A 160 11.09 10.40 0.40
CA THR A 160 10.58 10.39 -0.97
C THR A 160 10.38 8.95 -1.45
N PHE A 161 9.56 8.78 -2.49
CA PHE A 161 9.37 7.44 -3.07
C PHE A 161 10.67 6.86 -3.61
N GLU A 162 11.49 7.68 -4.24
CA GLU A 162 12.77 7.32 -4.84
C GLU A 162 13.79 6.81 -3.81
N GLU A 163 13.77 7.35 -2.60
CA GLU A 163 14.60 6.86 -1.48
C GLU A 163 14.03 5.56 -0.91
N GLY A 164 12.75 5.55 -0.60
CA GLY A 164 12.07 4.40 0.00
C GLY A 164 12.06 3.15 -0.88
N ILE A 165 11.92 3.30 -2.22
CA ILE A 165 11.91 2.15 -3.13
C ILE A 165 13.29 1.48 -3.21
N LYS A 166 14.38 2.25 -3.19
CA LYS A 166 15.75 1.71 -3.15
C LYS A 166 15.96 0.87 -1.90
N ILE A 167 15.65 1.43 -0.73
CA ILE A 167 15.73 0.71 0.55
C ILE A 167 14.91 -0.58 0.50
N THR A 168 13.72 -0.52 -0.10
CA THR A 168 12.82 -1.67 -0.21
C THR A 168 13.40 -2.76 -1.10
N ILE A 169 13.89 -2.41 -2.29
CA ILE A 169 14.50 -3.37 -3.23
C ILE A 169 15.73 -4.00 -2.59
N ASP A 170 16.64 -3.20 -2.04
CA ASP A 170 17.84 -3.67 -1.37
C ASP A 170 17.50 -4.63 -0.22
N TRP A 171 16.45 -4.33 0.54
CA TRP A 171 16.01 -5.22 1.60
C TRP A 171 15.59 -6.59 1.05
N TYR A 172 14.78 -6.66 -0.02
CA TYR A 172 14.36 -7.94 -0.60
C TYR A 172 15.53 -8.72 -1.23
N LEU A 173 16.46 -8.02 -1.89
CA LEU A 173 17.67 -8.66 -2.44
C LEU A 173 18.53 -9.29 -1.35
N ASN A 174 18.63 -8.67 -0.18
CA ASN A 174 19.39 -9.16 0.95
C ASN A 174 18.63 -10.15 1.86
N ASN A 175 17.31 -10.30 1.69
CA ASN A 175 16.46 -11.14 2.55
C ASN A 175 15.71 -12.24 1.78
N GLN A 176 16.35 -12.83 0.76
CA GLN A 176 15.73 -13.86 -0.08
C GLN A 176 15.28 -15.10 0.69
N GLU A 177 16.00 -15.48 1.77
CA GLU A 177 15.60 -16.60 2.62
C GLU A 177 14.26 -16.34 3.34
N TRP A 178 14.01 -15.11 3.76
CA TRP A 178 12.71 -14.73 4.30
C TRP A 178 11.61 -14.86 3.23
N MET A 179 11.85 -14.38 2.02
CA MET A 179 10.90 -14.50 0.90
C MET A 179 10.56 -15.97 0.60
N LYS A 180 11.58 -16.86 0.51
CA LYS A 180 11.38 -18.30 0.29
C LYS A 180 10.53 -18.94 1.38
N LYS A 181 10.75 -18.58 2.65
CA LYS A 181 9.96 -19.10 3.79
C LYS A 181 8.50 -18.66 3.72
N VAL A 182 8.23 -17.41 3.31
CA VAL A 182 6.87 -16.88 3.18
C VAL A 182 6.17 -17.51 1.97
N ASP A 183 6.84 -17.63 0.82
CA ASP A 183 6.31 -18.31 -0.38
C ASP A 183 5.95 -19.77 -0.09
N ALA A 184 6.81 -20.50 0.62
CA ALA A 184 6.54 -21.88 1.00
C ALA A 184 5.32 -22.04 1.94
N LYS A 185 5.08 -21.06 2.82
CA LYS A 185 3.86 -21.03 3.66
C LYS A 185 2.62 -20.76 2.84
N ARG A 186 2.72 -19.89 1.84
CA ARG A 186 1.62 -19.56 0.92
C ARG A 186 1.17 -20.78 0.13
N GLN A 187 2.10 -21.54 -0.45
CA GLN A 187 1.78 -22.74 -1.22
C GLN A 187 1.03 -23.78 -0.37
N ARG A 188 1.46 -24.01 0.88
CA ARG A 188 0.79 -24.92 1.82
C ARG A 188 -0.62 -24.45 2.24
N GLY A 189 -0.89 -23.15 2.27
CA GLY A 189 -2.21 -22.58 2.59
C GLY A 189 -3.21 -22.60 1.42
N VAL A 190 -2.74 -22.86 0.20
CA VAL A 190 -3.60 -22.99 -1.00
C VAL A 190 -4.02 -24.45 -1.20
N GLU A 191 -3.29 -25.41 -0.63
CA GLU A 191 -3.58 -26.85 -0.71
C GLU A 191 -4.48 -27.37 0.43
N ALA A 192 -4.87 -26.50 1.37
CA ALA A 192 -5.76 -26.80 2.48
C ALA A 192 -7.14 -26.18 2.30
#